data_cb20e416ec21ef3cd38df750b608c9db
#
_entry.id   cb20e416ec21ef3cd38df750b608c9db
#
_cell.length_a   1.000
_cell.length_b   1.000
_cell.length_c   1.000
_cell.angle_alpha   90.00
_cell.angle_beta   90.00
_cell.angle_gamma   90.00
#
_symmetry.space_group_name_H-M   'P 1'
#
loop_
_entity.id
_entity.type
_entity.pdbx_description
1 polymer ?
#
loop_
_entity_poly.entity_id
_entity_poly.type
_entity_poly.pdbx_seq_one_letter_code
_entity_poly.pdbx_strand_id
1 'polypeptide(L)'
;MRAAVAELGAVQIDAVNVLVRAHYLTLFSRLGPYPVRLLDELTGRRRQAFEYWGHAASILPMQFHPLLRWRMARAAEDKSWAGFRARVEGQRPGYLAAVEREVAERGPLAFTDLADPARRERPARYAASTMLWDRGSDGKTALEYLFDAGRLAADGRKGFQRRYDLVERVIPPEVLALPTPSPDDAQRALVLHAARALGVATANEIRYYFYLSAAVAKDRLRELVESGDLLPARVEGWDEPAYLHPGARRGQVSARALLSPFDSLLFERDRVERLFGFRHSFELYVKPAQRRYGYFVLPFLLGDSLVARVDLKADRATRTLLVLGAFGEPALPGSAPAELAAELRDLATWLELDSIEVADRGDLSPALRSAVDDRP
;
A
#
# COMPACT_ATOMS: atom_id res chain seq x y z
N MET A 1 -8.99 2.09 -13.49
CA MET A 1 -7.75 1.48 -13.01
C MET A 1 -6.56 2.43 -13.16
N ARG A 2 -6.00 2.66 -14.37
CA ARG A 2 -4.82 3.54 -14.55
C ARG A 2 -4.98 4.92 -13.91
N ALA A 3 -6.12 5.58 -14.12
CA ALA A 3 -6.37 6.89 -13.51
C ALA A 3 -6.38 6.84 -11.97
N ALA A 4 -7.00 5.82 -11.38
CA ALA A 4 -7.02 5.65 -9.92
C ALA A 4 -5.61 5.44 -9.35
N VAL A 5 -4.78 4.60 -9.97
CA VAL A 5 -3.37 4.42 -9.57
C VAL A 5 -2.58 5.71 -9.73
N ALA A 6 -2.81 6.46 -10.81
CA ALA A 6 -2.13 7.74 -11.06
C ALA A 6 -2.56 8.84 -10.07
N GLU A 7 -3.81 8.86 -9.65
CA GLU A 7 -4.33 9.83 -8.67
C GLU A 7 -3.81 9.53 -7.26
N LEU A 8 -3.81 8.25 -6.87
CA LEU A 8 -3.24 7.80 -5.60
C LEU A 8 -1.71 7.96 -5.55
N GLY A 9 -1.02 7.73 -6.66
CA GLY A 9 0.45 7.77 -6.74
C GLY A 9 1.15 6.62 -6.01
N ALA A 10 0.51 5.99 -5.03
CA ALA A 10 1.02 4.81 -4.34
C ALA A 10 -0.13 3.91 -3.89
N VAL A 11 -0.11 2.65 -4.30
CA VAL A 11 -1.03 1.61 -3.82
C VAL A 11 -0.20 0.58 -3.07
N GLN A 12 -0.31 0.58 -1.74
CA GLN A 12 0.52 -0.27 -0.89
C GLN A 12 0.25 -1.75 -1.12
N ILE A 13 1.31 -2.52 -1.27
CA ILE A 13 1.28 -3.98 -1.39
C ILE A 13 1.50 -4.60 -0.01
N ASP A 14 0.61 -5.50 0.40
CA ASP A 14 0.79 -6.26 1.62
C ASP A 14 0.49 -7.76 1.42
N ALA A 15 1.12 -8.58 2.28
CA ALA A 15 0.99 -10.04 2.25
C ALA A 15 -0.35 -10.54 2.79
N VAL A 16 -1.05 -9.72 3.56
CA VAL A 16 -2.34 -10.06 4.18
C VAL A 16 -3.36 -10.40 3.09
N ASN A 17 -3.99 -11.57 3.23
CA ASN A 17 -4.94 -12.12 2.26
C ASN A 17 -6.14 -12.75 2.99
N VAL A 18 -6.88 -11.93 3.74
CA VAL A 18 -8.06 -12.37 4.51
C VAL A 18 -9.31 -12.37 3.62
N LEU A 19 -9.49 -11.33 2.84
CA LEU A 19 -10.51 -11.20 1.79
C LEU A 19 -9.87 -11.43 0.42
N VAL A 20 -9.02 -10.53 0.06
CA VAL A 20 -8.12 -10.52 -1.08
C VAL A 20 -6.89 -9.72 -0.64
N ARG A 21 -5.82 -9.70 -1.43
CA ARG A 21 -4.65 -8.90 -1.05
C ARG A 21 -5.00 -7.41 -1.00
N ALA A 22 -4.43 -6.72 -0.01
CA ALA A 22 -4.80 -5.36 0.38
C ALA A 22 -4.81 -4.34 -0.79
N HIS A 23 -3.86 -4.42 -1.72
CA HIS A 23 -3.79 -3.51 -2.86
C HIS A 23 -4.99 -3.60 -3.82
N TYR A 24 -5.65 -4.74 -3.90
CA TYR A 24 -6.90 -4.87 -4.68
C TYR A 24 -8.06 -4.18 -3.96
N LEU A 25 -8.14 -4.28 -2.62
CA LEU A 25 -9.20 -3.62 -1.84
C LEU A 25 -9.11 -2.09 -1.91
N THR A 26 -7.89 -1.52 -1.89
CA THR A 26 -7.68 -0.08 -2.05
C THR A 26 -8.25 0.45 -3.36
N LEU A 27 -8.25 -0.35 -4.41
CA LEU A 27 -8.85 0.01 -5.69
C LEU A 27 -10.34 -0.30 -5.75
N PHE A 28 -10.80 -1.34 -5.08
CA PHE A 28 -12.22 -1.66 -4.94
C PHE A 28 -13.01 -0.51 -4.30
N SER A 29 -12.49 0.06 -3.20
CA SER A 29 -13.14 1.19 -2.51
C SER A 29 -13.34 2.45 -3.39
N ARG A 30 -12.70 2.51 -4.57
CA ARG A 30 -12.79 3.66 -5.50
C ARG A 30 -13.47 3.35 -6.81
N LEU A 31 -13.43 2.11 -7.22
CA LEU A 31 -13.89 1.66 -8.54
C LEU A 31 -15.13 0.77 -8.46
N GLY A 32 -15.50 0.32 -7.23
CA GLY A 32 -16.47 -0.75 -7.08
C GLY A 32 -15.92 -2.09 -7.61
N PRO A 33 -16.79 -3.05 -7.90
CA PRO A 33 -16.39 -4.34 -8.47
C PRO A 33 -15.66 -4.18 -9.81
N TYR A 34 -14.45 -4.71 -9.89
CA TYR A 34 -13.63 -4.69 -11.10
C TYR A 34 -12.90 -6.02 -11.31
N PRO A 35 -12.56 -6.41 -12.53
CA PRO A 35 -11.74 -7.59 -12.77
C PRO A 35 -10.34 -7.41 -12.21
N VAL A 36 -9.96 -8.22 -11.19
CA VAL A 36 -8.68 -8.15 -10.47
C VAL A 36 -7.48 -8.16 -11.42
N ARG A 37 -7.56 -8.95 -12.51
CA ARG A 37 -6.53 -9.02 -13.56
C ARG A 37 -6.15 -7.68 -14.19
N LEU A 38 -7.03 -6.66 -14.11
CA LEU A 38 -6.73 -5.33 -14.68
C LEU A 38 -5.57 -4.62 -13.96
N LEU A 39 -5.36 -4.88 -12.67
CA LEU A 39 -4.21 -4.36 -11.94
C LEU A 39 -2.94 -5.16 -12.29
N ASP A 40 -3.06 -6.48 -12.39
CA ASP A 40 -1.94 -7.35 -12.77
C ASP A 40 -1.47 -7.05 -14.21
N GLU A 41 -2.43 -6.78 -15.12
CA GLU A 41 -2.11 -6.35 -16.48
C GLU A 41 -1.43 -4.97 -16.51
N LEU A 42 -1.81 -4.07 -15.61
CA LEU A 42 -1.26 -2.70 -15.54
C LEU A 42 0.22 -2.72 -15.18
N THR A 43 0.62 -3.58 -14.25
CA THR A 43 2.02 -3.74 -13.81
C THR A 43 2.80 -4.68 -14.73
N GLY A 44 2.15 -5.72 -15.25
CA GLY A 44 2.75 -6.72 -16.13
C GLY A 44 2.75 -6.28 -17.60
N ARG A 45 1.86 -6.89 -18.40
CA ARG A 45 1.86 -6.75 -19.86
C ARG A 45 1.75 -5.30 -20.38
N ARG A 46 0.97 -4.44 -19.70
CA ARG A 46 0.76 -3.05 -20.14
C ARG A 46 1.86 -2.09 -19.72
N ARG A 47 2.66 -2.45 -18.71
CA ARG A 47 3.77 -1.65 -18.17
C ARG A 47 3.42 -0.17 -17.96
N GLN A 48 2.24 0.09 -17.40
CA GLN A 48 1.74 1.43 -17.08
C GLN A 48 1.90 1.78 -15.60
N ALA A 49 2.25 0.79 -14.79
CA ALA A 49 2.64 0.93 -13.39
C ALA A 49 3.79 -0.05 -13.09
N PHE A 50 4.53 0.19 -12.04
CA PHE A 50 5.63 -0.65 -11.59
C PHE A 50 5.62 -0.78 -10.07
N GLU A 51 6.28 -1.82 -9.55
CA GLU A 51 6.47 -2.00 -8.12
C GLU A 51 7.79 -1.39 -7.67
N TYR A 52 7.73 -0.56 -6.63
CA TYR A 52 8.91 -0.04 -5.94
C TYR A 52 8.53 0.51 -4.56
N TRP A 53 9.48 1.13 -3.87
CA TRP A 53 9.30 1.76 -2.56
C TRP A 53 8.66 3.16 -2.72
N GLY A 54 7.35 3.21 -2.48
CA GLY A 54 6.57 4.44 -2.34
C GLY A 54 6.21 4.69 -0.88
N HIS A 55 4.97 4.36 -0.50
CA HIS A 55 4.60 4.12 0.89
C HIS A 55 4.77 2.63 1.16
N ALA A 56 5.87 2.24 1.81
CA ALA A 56 6.32 0.84 1.84
C ALA A 56 6.47 0.26 0.43
N ALA A 57 6.33 -1.08 0.25
CA ALA A 57 6.24 -1.69 -1.07
C ALA A 57 4.93 -1.25 -1.73
N SER A 58 4.99 -0.65 -2.90
CA SER A 58 3.83 -0.05 -3.57
C SER A 58 3.82 -0.30 -5.07
N ILE A 59 2.62 -0.37 -5.63
CA ILE A 59 2.40 -0.18 -7.06
C ILE A 59 2.34 1.33 -7.31
N LEU A 60 3.19 1.80 -8.20
CA LEU A 60 3.41 3.21 -8.52
C LEU A 60 3.14 3.46 -10.01
N PRO A 61 2.61 4.62 -10.39
CA PRO A 61 2.48 4.99 -11.79
C PRO A 61 3.83 4.98 -12.51
N MET A 62 3.90 4.47 -13.73
CA MET A 62 5.15 4.33 -14.48
C MET A 62 5.89 5.67 -14.63
N GLN A 63 5.17 6.78 -14.73
CA GLN A 63 5.75 8.13 -14.78
C GLN A 63 6.53 8.54 -13.53
N PHE A 64 6.42 7.79 -12.43
CA PHE A 64 7.19 8.05 -11.20
C PHE A 64 8.57 7.39 -11.23
N HIS A 65 8.83 6.49 -12.16
CA HIS A 65 10.12 5.82 -12.23
C HIS A 65 11.32 6.81 -12.27
N PRO A 66 11.33 7.87 -13.10
CA PRO A 66 12.42 8.86 -13.06
C PRO A 66 12.53 9.58 -11.71
N LEU A 67 11.40 9.85 -11.04
CA LEU A 67 11.36 10.52 -9.75
C LEU A 67 11.93 9.69 -8.60
N LEU A 68 12.14 8.40 -8.79
CA LEU A 68 12.62 7.48 -7.76
C LEU A 68 14.06 7.01 -8.01
N ARG A 69 14.66 7.37 -9.15
CA ARG A 69 16.04 6.98 -9.51
C ARG A 69 17.08 7.48 -8.52
N TRP A 70 16.86 8.63 -7.88
CA TRP A 70 17.74 9.10 -6.82
C TRP A 70 17.77 8.16 -5.59
N ARG A 71 16.62 7.49 -5.28
CA ARG A 71 16.58 6.45 -4.24
C ARG A 71 17.34 5.21 -4.66
N MET A 72 17.19 4.81 -5.93
CA MET A 72 17.90 3.68 -6.51
C MET A 72 19.42 3.91 -6.47
N ALA A 73 19.89 5.08 -6.90
CA ALA A 73 21.28 5.47 -6.83
C ALA A 73 21.79 5.48 -5.38
N ARG A 74 21.01 6.04 -4.46
CA ARG A 74 21.36 6.09 -3.03
C ARG A 74 21.41 4.70 -2.39
N ALA A 75 20.57 3.74 -2.79
CA ALA A 75 20.59 2.39 -2.25
C ALA A 75 21.94 1.70 -2.46
N ALA A 76 22.65 2.01 -3.55
CA ALA A 76 24.01 1.52 -3.79
C ALA A 76 25.02 2.03 -2.73
N GLU A 77 24.78 3.21 -2.17
CA GLU A 77 25.65 3.88 -1.18
C GLU A 77 25.14 3.73 0.26
N ASP A 78 23.90 3.27 0.45
CA ASP A 78 23.23 3.19 1.74
C ASP A 78 23.98 2.27 2.72
N LYS A 79 24.19 2.79 3.92
CA LYS A 79 24.85 2.06 5.01
C LYS A 79 24.08 0.80 5.41
N SER A 80 22.74 0.75 5.22
CA SER A 80 21.93 -0.44 5.49
C SER A 80 22.32 -1.63 4.62
N TRP A 81 22.73 -1.37 3.37
CA TRP A 81 23.20 -2.38 2.43
C TRP A 81 24.73 -2.61 2.49
N ALA A 82 25.50 -1.66 3.02
CA ALA A 82 26.97 -1.76 3.07
C ALA A 82 27.43 -3.00 3.85
N GLY A 83 26.84 -3.28 5.00
CA GLY A 83 27.15 -4.47 5.80
C GLY A 83 26.80 -5.77 5.10
N PHE A 84 25.67 -5.84 4.41
CA PHE A 84 25.29 -7.01 3.61
C PHE A 84 26.28 -7.22 2.46
N ARG A 85 26.57 -6.17 1.67
CA ARG A 85 27.49 -6.25 0.54
C ARG A 85 28.89 -6.70 0.96
N ALA A 86 29.45 -6.05 1.98
CA ALA A 86 30.79 -6.39 2.50
C ALA A 86 30.87 -7.85 2.97
N ARG A 87 29.84 -8.32 3.69
CA ARG A 87 29.78 -9.70 4.17
C ARG A 87 29.64 -10.69 3.03
N VAL A 88 28.72 -10.45 2.09
CA VAL A 88 28.46 -11.37 1.00
C VAL A 88 29.65 -11.44 0.06
N GLU A 89 30.21 -10.30 -0.35
CA GLU A 89 31.38 -10.27 -1.22
C GLU A 89 32.64 -10.83 -0.51
N GLY A 90 32.77 -10.64 0.81
CA GLY A 90 33.88 -11.24 1.58
C GLY A 90 33.78 -12.76 1.71
N GLN A 91 32.59 -13.32 1.82
CA GLN A 91 32.33 -14.75 1.93
C GLN A 91 32.20 -15.46 0.57
N ARG A 92 31.67 -14.75 -0.42
CA ARG A 92 31.35 -15.24 -1.77
C ARG A 92 31.69 -14.17 -2.82
N PRO A 93 32.97 -13.97 -3.16
CA PRO A 93 33.37 -12.94 -4.12
C PRO A 93 32.63 -13.10 -5.45
N GLY A 94 32.04 -11.98 -5.94
CA GLY A 94 31.28 -11.96 -7.20
C GLY A 94 29.86 -12.52 -7.13
N TYR A 95 29.34 -12.83 -5.91
CA TYR A 95 28.00 -13.44 -5.76
C TYR A 95 26.87 -12.52 -6.25
N LEU A 96 26.93 -11.22 -5.96
CA LEU A 96 25.92 -10.27 -6.45
C LEU A 96 25.86 -10.20 -7.97
N ALA A 97 27.04 -10.17 -8.61
CA ALA A 97 27.13 -10.20 -10.08
C ALA A 97 26.66 -11.55 -10.67
N ALA A 98 26.87 -12.65 -9.95
CA ALA A 98 26.37 -13.96 -10.38
C ALA A 98 24.84 -14.04 -10.31
N VAL A 99 24.22 -13.53 -9.25
CA VAL A 99 22.75 -13.47 -9.12
C VAL A 99 22.15 -12.61 -10.24
N GLU A 100 22.72 -11.44 -10.49
CA GLU A 100 22.26 -10.56 -11.57
C GLU A 100 22.40 -11.20 -12.95
N ARG A 101 23.52 -11.87 -13.20
CA ARG A 101 23.74 -12.63 -14.45
C ARG A 101 22.74 -13.76 -14.60
N GLU A 102 22.44 -14.48 -13.53
CA GLU A 102 21.43 -15.54 -13.55
C GLU A 102 20.04 -14.99 -13.92
N VAL A 103 19.66 -13.83 -13.38
CA VAL A 103 18.43 -13.13 -13.80
C VAL A 103 18.50 -12.70 -15.26
N ALA A 104 19.65 -12.21 -15.75
CA ALA A 104 19.83 -11.83 -17.15
C ALA A 104 19.68 -13.01 -18.11
N GLU A 105 20.17 -14.18 -17.73
CA GLU A 105 20.17 -15.40 -18.57
C GLU A 105 18.83 -16.15 -18.51
N ARG A 106 18.18 -16.19 -17.34
CA ARG A 106 17.04 -17.08 -17.08
C ARG A 106 15.75 -16.35 -16.68
N GLY A 107 15.83 -15.04 -16.34
CA GLY A 107 14.73 -14.30 -15.76
C GLY A 107 13.48 -14.23 -16.63
N PRO A 108 12.35 -13.81 -16.02
CA PRO A 108 12.24 -13.32 -14.63
C PRO A 108 12.21 -14.47 -13.59
N LEU A 109 12.94 -14.27 -12.47
CA LEU A 109 13.12 -15.27 -11.41
C LEU A 109 12.57 -14.80 -10.06
N ALA A 110 11.93 -15.69 -9.30
CA ALA A 110 11.74 -15.55 -7.87
C ALA A 110 12.98 -16.09 -7.11
N PHE A 111 13.16 -15.73 -5.83
CA PHE A 111 14.33 -16.20 -5.07
C PHE A 111 14.40 -17.74 -4.96
N THR A 112 13.26 -18.42 -5.02
CA THR A 112 13.17 -19.89 -5.02
C THR A 112 13.63 -20.54 -6.32
N ASP A 113 13.77 -19.76 -7.37
CA ASP A 113 14.18 -20.23 -8.68
C ASP A 113 15.70 -20.06 -8.92
N LEU A 114 16.43 -19.40 -7.99
CA LEU A 114 17.87 -19.26 -8.06
C LEU A 114 18.56 -20.62 -7.94
N ALA A 115 19.56 -20.84 -8.78
CA ALA A 115 20.40 -22.05 -8.77
C ALA A 115 21.15 -22.20 -7.44
N ASP A 116 21.70 -21.10 -6.93
CA ASP A 116 22.30 -21.04 -5.59
C ASP A 116 21.61 -19.93 -4.74
N PRO A 117 20.56 -20.24 -3.98
CA PRO A 117 19.90 -19.28 -3.10
C PRO A 117 20.75 -18.90 -1.88
N ALA A 118 21.92 -19.50 -1.69
CA ALA A 118 22.83 -19.27 -0.54
C ALA A 118 22.05 -19.25 0.78
N ARG A 119 21.34 -20.33 1.08
CA ARG A 119 20.56 -20.46 2.32
C ARG A 119 21.50 -20.43 3.54
N ARG A 120 21.11 -19.67 4.55
CA ARG A 120 21.83 -19.63 5.83
C ARG A 120 21.26 -20.66 6.79
N GLU A 121 22.13 -21.33 7.56
CA GLU A 121 21.66 -22.07 8.72
C GLU A 121 21.09 -21.08 9.74
N ARG A 122 19.87 -21.32 10.18
CA ARG A 122 19.22 -20.52 11.23
C ARG A 122 19.76 -20.91 12.58
N PRO A 123 20.35 -20.01 13.37
CA PRO A 123 20.61 -20.28 14.78
C PRO A 123 19.28 -20.62 15.48
N ALA A 124 19.28 -21.66 16.32
CA ALA A 124 18.08 -22.18 17.00
C ALA A 124 17.29 -21.10 17.76
N ARG A 125 17.98 -20.05 18.27
CA ARG A 125 17.38 -18.90 18.97
C ARG A 125 16.44 -18.05 18.12
N TYR A 126 16.50 -18.15 16.78
CA TYR A 126 15.64 -17.42 15.83
C TYR A 126 14.65 -18.33 15.10
N ALA A 127 14.61 -19.62 15.45
CA ALA A 127 13.69 -20.58 14.81
C ALA A 127 12.21 -20.22 15.00
N ALA A 128 11.90 -19.48 16.09
CA ALA A 128 10.55 -19.01 16.42
C ALA A 128 10.22 -17.60 15.91
N SER A 129 11.14 -16.90 15.22
CA SER A 129 10.87 -15.59 14.64
C SER A 129 9.95 -15.74 13.45
N THR A 130 8.68 -15.39 13.66
CA THR A 130 7.64 -15.33 12.62
C THR A 130 7.72 -14.04 11.78
N MET A 131 8.79 -13.25 11.92
CA MET A 131 8.95 -12.05 11.11
C MET A 131 9.16 -12.44 9.65
N LEU A 132 8.20 -12.09 8.82
CA LEU A 132 8.16 -12.22 7.36
C LEU A 132 9.40 -11.63 6.64
N TRP A 133 10.19 -10.83 7.36
CA TRP A 133 11.40 -10.15 6.92
C TRP A 133 12.68 -10.95 7.19
N ASP A 134 12.57 -12.19 7.72
CA ASP A 134 13.75 -12.99 7.99
C ASP A 134 14.41 -13.44 6.68
N ARG A 135 15.51 -12.79 6.42
CA ARG A 135 16.36 -12.97 5.25
C ARG A 135 17.20 -14.25 5.40
N GLY A 136 16.54 -15.41 5.49
CA GLY A 136 17.19 -16.71 5.64
C GLY A 136 18.01 -17.17 4.43
N SER A 137 18.21 -16.29 3.42
CA SER A 137 18.92 -16.57 2.19
C SER A 137 19.64 -15.32 1.69
N ASP A 138 20.93 -15.47 1.37
CA ASP A 138 21.68 -14.37 0.77
C ASP A 138 21.21 -14.06 -0.66
N GLY A 139 20.73 -15.07 -1.39
CA GLY A 139 20.13 -14.88 -2.70
C GLY A 139 18.88 -14.02 -2.69
N LYS A 140 17.98 -14.25 -1.72
CA LYS A 140 16.82 -13.37 -1.53
C LYS A 140 17.26 -11.93 -1.24
N THR A 141 18.23 -11.77 -0.34
CA THR A 141 18.74 -10.45 0.05
C THR A 141 19.47 -9.77 -1.12
N ALA A 142 20.19 -10.54 -1.97
CA ALA A 142 20.84 -10.02 -3.16
C ALA A 142 19.83 -9.51 -4.19
N LEU A 143 18.76 -10.26 -4.46
CA LEU A 143 17.67 -9.81 -5.34
C LEU A 143 17.01 -8.53 -4.81
N GLU A 144 16.75 -8.44 -3.50
CA GLU A 144 16.17 -7.24 -2.88
C GLU A 144 17.13 -6.04 -2.97
N TYR A 145 18.43 -6.24 -2.77
CA TYR A 145 19.43 -5.19 -2.93
C TYR A 145 19.50 -4.69 -4.39
N LEU A 146 19.58 -5.62 -5.36
CA LEU A 146 19.63 -5.25 -6.78
C LEU A 146 18.35 -4.54 -7.24
N PHE A 147 17.21 -4.92 -6.68
CA PHE A 147 15.94 -4.23 -6.88
C PHE A 147 15.93 -2.82 -6.28
N ASP A 148 16.38 -2.66 -5.03
CA ASP A 148 16.51 -1.36 -4.38
C ASP A 148 17.44 -0.43 -5.17
N ALA A 149 18.54 -0.98 -5.69
CA ALA A 149 19.52 -0.25 -6.49
C ALA A 149 19.05 0.03 -7.94
N GLY A 150 17.84 -0.40 -8.31
CA GLY A 150 17.28 -0.19 -9.65
C GLY A 150 17.96 -0.95 -10.77
N ARG A 151 18.75 -1.99 -10.45
CA ARG A 151 19.36 -2.89 -11.43
C ARG A 151 18.39 -3.97 -11.89
N LEU A 152 17.52 -4.40 -10.99
CA LEU A 152 16.38 -5.27 -11.25
C LEU A 152 15.07 -4.55 -11.02
N ALA A 153 14.02 -5.00 -11.67
CA ALA A 153 12.66 -4.56 -11.46
C ALA A 153 11.75 -5.76 -11.22
N ALA A 154 10.57 -5.51 -10.63
CA ALA A 154 9.58 -6.55 -10.41
C ALA A 154 8.80 -6.84 -11.70
N ASP A 155 8.87 -8.08 -12.18
CA ASP A 155 8.07 -8.59 -13.30
C ASP A 155 7.01 -9.58 -12.78
N GLY A 156 6.03 -9.03 -12.07
CA GLY A 156 4.95 -9.79 -11.48
C GLY A 156 5.35 -10.63 -10.26
N ARG A 157 4.51 -11.60 -9.92
CA ARG A 157 4.66 -12.42 -8.72
C ARG A 157 4.34 -13.90 -8.99
N LYS A 158 5.06 -14.78 -8.28
CA LYS A 158 4.77 -16.21 -8.19
C LYS A 158 4.17 -16.48 -6.81
N GLY A 159 2.85 -16.65 -6.75
CA GLY A 159 2.12 -16.55 -5.49
C GLY A 159 2.23 -15.13 -4.92
N PHE A 160 2.92 -14.96 -3.79
CA PHE A 160 3.24 -13.62 -3.27
C PHE A 160 4.72 -13.23 -3.41
N GLN A 161 5.56 -14.14 -3.87
CA GLN A 161 6.97 -13.84 -4.09
C GLN A 161 7.12 -12.94 -5.33
N ARG A 162 7.90 -11.88 -5.17
CA ARG A 162 8.29 -11.01 -6.29
C ARG A 162 9.16 -11.80 -7.25
N ARG A 163 8.88 -11.67 -8.55
CA ARG A 163 9.78 -12.10 -9.62
C ARG A 163 10.57 -10.88 -10.07
N TYR A 164 11.84 -11.11 -10.32
CA TYR A 164 12.78 -10.05 -10.70
C TYR A 164 13.31 -10.30 -12.12
N ASP A 165 13.35 -9.25 -12.91
CA ASP A 165 14.03 -9.25 -14.21
C ASP A 165 14.87 -7.98 -14.33
N LEU A 166 15.69 -7.90 -15.38
CA LEU A 166 16.47 -6.70 -15.67
C LEU A 166 15.56 -5.49 -15.84
N VAL A 167 15.99 -4.35 -15.32
CA VAL A 167 15.19 -3.10 -15.39
C VAL A 167 14.85 -2.74 -16.84
N GLU A 168 15.75 -2.99 -17.79
CA GLU A 168 15.58 -2.71 -19.22
C GLU A 168 14.51 -3.60 -19.88
N ARG A 169 14.19 -4.75 -19.28
CA ARG A 169 13.14 -5.64 -19.78
C ARG A 169 11.77 -5.33 -19.19
N VAL A 170 11.74 -4.71 -18.01
CA VAL A 170 10.49 -4.42 -17.27
C VAL A 170 10.03 -2.99 -17.49
N ILE A 171 10.94 -2.03 -17.42
CA ILE A 171 10.59 -0.61 -17.59
C ILE A 171 10.66 -0.24 -19.07
N PRO A 172 9.62 0.41 -19.62
CA PRO A 172 9.58 0.79 -21.03
C PRO A 172 10.79 1.65 -21.44
N PRO A 173 11.38 1.40 -22.64
CA PRO A 173 12.54 2.15 -23.11
C PRO A 173 12.32 3.67 -23.14
N GLU A 174 11.12 4.13 -23.49
CA GLU A 174 10.76 5.54 -23.49
C GLU A 174 10.81 6.16 -22.08
N VAL A 175 10.51 5.38 -21.03
CA VAL A 175 10.63 5.81 -19.64
C VAL A 175 12.10 5.83 -19.20
N LEU A 176 12.86 4.81 -19.59
CA LEU A 176 14.30 4.74 -19.29
C LEU A 176 15.06 5.90 -19.94
N ALA A 177 14.66 6.30 -21.14
CA ALA A 177 15.26 7.42 -21.89
C ALA A 177 14.95 8.81 -21.30
N LEU A 178 13.94 8.91 -20.41
CA LEU A 178 13.66 10.19 -19.73
C LEU A 178 14.85 10.64 -18.89
N PRO A 179 15.19 11.95 -18.90
CA PRO A 179 16.24 12.47 -18.04
C PRO A 179 15.94 12.18 -16.57
N THR A 180 16.97 11.86 -15.81
CA THR A 180 16.86 11.72 -14.36
C THR A 180 16.84 13.11 -13.74
N PRO A 181 15.76 13.53 -13.08
CA PRO A 181 15.72 14.82 -12.41
C PRO A 181 16.73 14.84 -11.25
N SER A 182 17.12 16.06 -10.85
CA SER A 182 17.88 16.20 -9.61
C SER A 182 17.12 15.59 -8.42
N PRO A 183 17.80 15.16 -7.35
CA PRO A 183 17.10 14.68 -6.16
C PRO A 183 16.08 15.68 -5.62
N ASP A 184 16.39 16.97 -5.68
CA ASP A 184 15.54 18.06 -5.21
C ASP A 184 14.28 18.21 -6.08
N ASP A 185 14.41 18.17 -7.40
CA ASP A 185 13.28 18.25 -8.32
C ASP A 185 12.37 17.00 -8.18
N ALA A 186 12.97 15.82 -8.06
CA ALA A 186 12.23 14.58 -7.84
C ALA A 186 11.45 14.61 -6.52
N GLN A 187 12.08 15.06 -5.45
CA GLN A 187 11.45 15.20 -4.14
C GLN A 187 10.33 16.25 -4.15
N ARG A 188 10.54 17.37 -4.83
CA ARG A 188 9.52 18.42 -5.01
C ARG A 188 8.30 17.88 -5.73
N ALA A 189 8.49 17.12 -6.80
CA ALA A 189 7.40 16.48 -7.53
C ALA A 189 6.64 15.46 -6.66
N LEU A 190 7.32 14.65 -5.84
CA LEU A 190 6.69 13.71 -4.92
C LEU A 190 5.91 14.43 -3.80
N VAL A 191 6.45 15.53 -3.23
CA VAL A 191 5.76 16.35 -2.22
C VAL A 191 4.50 16.97 -2.80
N LEU A 192 4.59 17.53 -4.00
CA LEU A 192 3.43 18.11 -4.69
C LEU A 192 2.35 17.06 -4.99
N HIS A 193 2.77 15.88 -5.42
CA HIS A 193 1.82 14.77 -5.64
C HIS A 193 1.15 14.32 -4.35
N ALA A 194 1.90 14.16 -3.25
CA ALA A 194 1.35 13.81 -1.95
C ALA A 194 0.33 14.87 -1.47
N ALA A 195 0.66 16.15 -1.60
CA ALA A 195 -0.26 17.24 -1.27
C ALA A 195 -1.53 17.23 -2.13
N ARG A 196 -1.41 16.90 -3.42
CA ARG A 196 -2.56 16.72 -4.32
C ARG A 196 -3.44 15.55 -3.92
N ALA A 197 -2.85 14.39 -3.59
CA ALA A 197 -3.58 13.21 -3.17
C ALA A 197 -4.31 13.40 -1.83
N LEU A 198 -3.73 14.21 -0.93
CA LEU A 198 -4.29 14.51 0.39
C LEU A 198 -5.25 15.72 0.38
N GLY A 199 -5.16 16.61 -0.63
CA GLY A 199 -5.94 17.84 -0.76
C GLY A 199 -5.46 18.94 0.16
N VAL A 200 -5.73 18.85 1.46
CA VAL A 200 -5.17 19.68 2.54
C VAL A 200 -4.49 18.78 3.56
N ALA A 201 -3.25 19.14 3.95
CA ALA A 201 -2.45 18.28 4.84
C ALA A 201 -1.36 19.06 5.57
N THR A 202 -0.90 18.53 6.71
CA THR A 202 0.28 19.02 7.43
C THR A 202 1.57 18.58 6.73
N ALA A 203 2.68 19.21 7.10
CA ALA A 203 4.00 18.81 6.59
C ALA A 203 4.33 17.34 6.90
N ASN A 204 3.92 16.86 8.09
CA ASN A 204 4.15 15.48 8.50
C ASN A 204 3.39 14.47 7.64
N GLU A 205 2.14 14.74 7.32
CA GLU A 205 1.30 13.90 6.46
C GLU A 205 1.84 13.82 5.04
N ILE A 206 2.22 14.97 4.48
CA ILE A 206 2.78 15.06 3.12
C ILE A 206 4.08 14.25 3.00
N ARG A 207 5.03 14.44 3.95
CA ARG A 207 6.29 13.69 3.90
C ARG A 207 6.10 12.18 4.09
N TYR A 208 5.16 11.80 4.98
CA TYR A 208 4.90 10.41 5.31
C TYR A 208 4.34 9.64 4.12
N TYR A 209 3.64 10.32 3.21
CA TYR A 209 3.06 9.69 2.02
C TYR A 209 4.09 8.91 1.19
N PHE A 210 5.31 9.45 1.03
CA PHE A 210 6.41 8.80 0.32
C PHE A 210 7.65 8.57 1.19
N TYR A 211 7.50 8.53 2.53
CA TYR A 211 8.62 8.35 3.47
C TYR A 211 9.81 9.29 3.23
N LEU A 212 9.55 10.56 2.99
CA LEU A 212 10.59 11.58 2.92
C LEU A 212 11.03 11.99 4.33
N SER A 213 12.30 12.37 4.50
CA SER A 213 12.78 12.91 5.78
C SER A 213 12.13 14.27 6.09
N ALA A 214 12.04 14.62 7.38
CA ALA A 214 11.46 15.91 7.78
C ALA A 214 12.23 17.11 7.20
N ALA A 215 13.56 17.02 7.13
CA ALA A 215 14.40 18.06 6.55
C ALA A 215 14.09 18.28 5.06
N VAL A 216 14.08 17.19 4.28
CA VAL A 216 13.73 17.23 2.84
C VAL A 216 12.35 17.83 2.63
N ALA A 217 11.33 17.34 3.37
CA ALA A 217 9.98 17.83 3.19
C ALA A 217 9.86 19.32 3.52
N LYS A 218 10.51 19.80 4.58
CA LYS A 218 10.52 21.20 4.98
C LYS A 218 11.05 22.11 3.86
N ASP A 219 12.17 21.73 3.24
CA ASP A 219 12.76 22.52 2.16
C ASP A 219 11.87 22.53 0.91
N ARG A 220 11.39 21.35 0.50
CA ARG A 220 10.51 21.24 -0.68
C ARG A 220 9.17 21.96 -0.49
N LEU A 221 8.57 21.89 0.71
CA LEU A 221 7.34 22.62 1.00
C LEU A 221 7.53 24.14 0.93
N ARG A 222 8.66 24.64 1.47
CA ARG A 222 8.99 26.07 1.37
C ARG A 222 9.08 26.50 -0.10
N GLU A 223 9.83 25.78 -0.93
CA GLU A 223 9.99 26.07 -2.36
C GLU A 223 8.66 26.05 -3.11
N LEU A 224 7.80 25.05 -2.83
CA LEU A 224 6.47 24.95 -3.46
C LEU A 224 5.50 26.04 -3.01
N VAL A 225 5.66 26.57 -1.80
CA VAL A 225 4.91 27.75 -1.36
C VAL A 225 5.43 29.02 -2.01
N GLU A 226 6.76 29.18 -2.12
CA GLU A 226 7.39 30.31 -2.79
C GLU A 226 7.03 30.38 -4.28
N SER A 227 6.92 29.22 -4.95
CA SER A 227 6.47 29.13 -6.36
C SER A 227 4.96 29.27 -6.55
N GLY A 228 4.16 29.18 -5.48
CA GLY A 228 2.70 29.19 -5.55
C GLY A 228 2.06 27.86 -5.93
N ASP A 229 2.83 26.78 -6.05
CA ASP A 229 2.32 25.45 -6.34
C ASP A 229 1.57 24.84 -5.14
N LEU A 230 1.87 25.31 -3.93
CA LEU A 230 1.12 25.00 -2.70
C LEU A 230 0.75 26.30 -1.97
N LEU A 231 -0.42 26.31 -1.37
CA LEU A 231 -0.91 27.42 -0.58
C LEU A 231 -0.80 27.08 0.91
N PRO A 232 -0.18 27.95 1.74
CA PRO A 232 -0.28 27.80 3.19
C PRO A 232 -1.73 27.96 3.62
N ALA A 233 -2.19 27.10 4.53
CA ALA A 233 -3.56 27.06 4.99
C ALA A 233 -3.63 26.91 6.51
N ARG A 234 -4.70 27.43 7.09
CA ARG A 234 -5.13 27.12 8.46
C ARG A 234 -6.46 26.39 8.38
N VAL A 235 -6.56 25.26 9.07
CA VAL A 235 -7.79 24.49 9.19
C VAL A 235 -8.29 24.67 10.63
N GLU A 236 -9.57 24.97 10.77
CA GLU A 236 -10.18 25.11 12.08
C GLU A 236 -10.05 23.79 12.88
N GLY A 237 -9.66 23.89 14.15
CA GLY A 237 -9.42 22.74 15.00
C GLY A 237 -8.08 22.02 14.80
N TRP A 238 -7.20 22.52 13.90
CA TRP A 238 -5.86 21.97 13.75
C TRP A 238 -4.82 22.88 14.40
N ASP A 239 -3.97 22.31 15.25
CA ASP A 239 -2.89 23.02 15.92
C ASP A 239 -1.71 23.32 14.97
N GLU A 240 -1.49 22.46 13.96
CA GLU A 240 -0.38 22.57 13.03
C GLU A 240 -0.76 23.33 11.75
N PRO A 241 0.19 24.08 11.15
CA PRO A 241 0.01 24.65 9.84
C PRO A 241 -0.23 23.58 8.79
N ALA A 242 -1.13 23.87 7.85
CA ALA A 242 -1.44 22.99 6.75
C ALA A 242 -1.05 23.61 5.39
N TYR A 243 -1.01 22.77 4.38
CA TYR A 243 -0.77 23.12 2.98
C TYR A 243 -1.95 22.65 2.15
N LEU A 244 -2.47 23.52 1.31
CA LEU A 244 -3.58 23.23 0.39
C LEU A 244 -3.04 23.13 -1.03
N HIS A 245 -3.32 22.02 -1.69
CA HIS A 245 -3.09 21.92 -3.13
C HIS A 245 -4.13 22.76 -3.88
N PRO A 246 -3.75 23.68 -4.81
CA PRO A 246 -4.70 24.57 -5.50
C PRO A 246 -5.80 23.81 -6.26
N GLY A 247 -5.47 22.62 -6.79
CA GLY A 247 -6.40 21.74 -7.47
C GLY A 247 -7.19 20.81 -6.55
N ALA A 248 -7.18 21.02 -5.23
CA ALA A 248 -7.99 20.21 -4.31
C ALA A 248 -9.48 20.35 -4.64
N ARG A 249 -10.15 19.20 -4.78
CA ARG A 249 -11.59 19.18 -5.04
C ARG A 249 -12.33 19.68 -3.81
N ARG A 250 -13.33 20.53 -4.03
CA ARG A 250 -14.21 21.07 -3.00
C ARG A 250 -15.63 20.59 -3.32
N GLY A 251 -16.37 20.26 -2.29
CA GLY A 251 -17.78 19.85 -2.44
C GLY A 251 -18.17 18.75 -1.47
N GLN A 252 -19.44 18.42 -1.51
CA GLN A 252 -19.99 17.34 -0.71
C GLN A 252 -19.47 15.99 -1.21
N VAL A 253 -19.09 15.12 -0.29
CA VAL A 253 -18.68 13.74 -0.56
C VAL A 253 -19.86 12.82 -0.29
N SER A 254 -20.19 11.95 -1.24
CA SER A 254 -21.23 10.91 -1.12
C SER A 254 -20.61 9.53 -1.33
N ALA A 255 -19.60 9.20 -0.52
CA ALA A 255 -18.91 7.91 -0.62
C ALA A 255 -19.70 6.81 0.10
N ARG A 256 -19.58 5.58 -0.38
CA ARG A 256 -19.92 4.35 0.29
C ARG A 256 -18.80 3.37 0.02
N ALA A 257 -17.98 3.06 1.02
CA ALA A 257 -16.81 2.22 0.82
C ALA A 257 -16.30 1.56 2.10
N LEU A 258 -15.90 0.30 2.00
CA LEU A 258 -15.04 -0.37 2.98
C LEU A 258 -13.58 -0.11 2.63
N LEU A 259 -12.85 0.47 3.58
CA LEU A 259 -11.46 0.86 3.38
C LEU A 259 -10.51 -0.25 3.83
N SER A 260 -9.55 -0.62 2.96
CA SER A 260 -8.45 -1.49 3.37
C SER A 260 -7.64 -0.82 4.50
N PRO A 261 -7.18 -1.56 5.52
CA PRO A 261 -6.25 -1.02 6.52
C PRO A 261 -4.95 -0.44 5.93
N PHE A 262 -4.66 -0.75 4.67
CA PHE A 262 -3.50 -0.27 3.90
C PHE A 262 -3.88 0.81 2.88
N ASP A 263 -5.07 1.39 3.02
CA ASP A 263 -5.53 2.48 2.17
C ASP A 263 -4.76 3.76 2.45
N SER A 264 -4.47 4.55 1.41
CA SER A 264 -3.73 5.80 1.57
C SER A 264 -4.44 6.83 2.45
N LEU A 265 -5.76 6.77 2.57
CA LEU A 265 -6.52 7.60 3.50
C LEU A 265 -6.19 7.28 4.96
N LEU A 266 -5.76 6.04 5.25
CA LEU A 266 -5.47 5.52 6.58
C LEU A 266 -3.97 5.46 6.91
N PHE A 267 -3.07 5.90 6.02
CA PHE A 267 -1.62 5.82 6.22
C PHE A 267 -1.16 6.52 7.50
N GLU A 268 -1.71 7.69 7.79
CA GLU A 268 -1.36 8.50 8.94
C GLU A 268 -2.54 8.54 9.93
N ARG A 269 -2.36 7.92 11.11
CA ARG A 269 -3.45 7.68 12.07
C ARG A 269 -3.94 8.95 12.75
N ASP A 270 -3.03 9.86 13.08
CA ASP A 270 -3.39 11.13 13.72
C ASP A 270 -4.21 12.01 12.77
N ARG A 271 -3.93 11.91 11.45
CA ARG A 271 -4.77 12.51 10.42
C ARG A 271 -6.18 11.92 10.41
N VAL A 272 -6.31 10.60 10.46
CA VAL A 272 -7.61 9.91 10.48
C VAL A 272 -8.41 10.32 11.71
N GLU A 273 -7.78 10.37 12.89
CA GLU A 273 -8.43 10.80 14.13
C GLU A 273 -8.85 12.27 14.03
N ARG A 274 -8.01 13.14 13.49
CA ARG A 274 -8.29 14.58 13.34
C ARG A 274 -9.39 14.88 12.32
N LEU A 275 -9.43 14.16 11.18
CA LEU A 275 -10.43 14.38 10.13
C LEU A 275 -11.79 13.79 10.45
N PHE A 276 -11.81 12.61 11.09
CA PHE A 276 -13.02 11.80 11.21
C PHE A 276 -13.42 11.53 12.65
N GLY A 277 -12.63 11.97 13.66
CA GLY A 277 -12.82 11.53 15.04
C GLY A 277 -12.65 10.02 15.25
N PHE A 278 -12.05 9.34 14.25
CA PHE A 278 -11.96 7.89 14.17
C PHE A 278 -10.56 7.40 14.56
N ARG A 279 -10.47 6.77 15.74
CA ARG A 279 -9.21 6.19 16.18
C ARG A 279 -8.97 4.85 15.50
N HIS A 280 -8.16 4.87 14.43
CA HIS A 280 -7.81 3.68 13.69
C HIS A 280 -6.81 2.83 14.46
N SER A 281 -7.18 1.56 14.76
CA SER A 281 -6.28 0.55 15.33
C SER A 281 -6.13 -0.63 14.39
N PHE A 282 -4.88 -1.03 14.16
CA PHE A 282 -4.59 -2.19 13.32
C PHE A 282 -4.21 -3.38 14.21
N GLU A 283 -5.17 -4.28 14.44
CA GLU A 283 -5.05 -5.35 15.43
C GLU A 283 -4.49 -6.66 14.85
N LEU A 284 -4.04 -6.66 13.62
CA LEU A 284 -3.45 -7.82 12.94
C LEU A 284 -2.33 -8.48 13.77
N TYR A 285 -1.48 -7.65 14.40
CA TYR A 285 -0.34 -8.10 15.20
C TYR A 285 -0.66 -8.24 16.70
N VAL A 286 -1.88 -7.90 17.10
CA VAL A 286 -2.35 -8.05 18.48
C VAL A 286 -2.75 -9.49 18.73
N LYS A 287 -2.42 -10.03 19.92
CA LYS A 287 -2.82 -11.40 20.31
C LYS A 287 -4.35 -11.53 20.28
N PRO A 288 -4.91 -12.68 19.82
CA PRO A 288 -6.35 -12.84 19.64
C PRO A 288 -7.21 -12.41 20.84
N ALA A 289 -6.80 -12.79 22.07
CA ALA A 289 -7.51 -12.46 23.30
C ALA A 289 -7.48 -10.96 23.68
N GLN A 290 -6.65 -10.16 23.04
CA GLN A 290 -6.49 -8.74 23.29
C GLN A 290 -7.08 -7.87 22.18
N ARG A 291 -7.62 -8.47 21.11
CA ARG A 291 -8.25 -7.75 20.01
C ARG A 291 -9.60 -7.22 20.44
N ARG A 292 -9.79 -5.92 20.32
CA ARG A 292 -11.06 -5.26 20.62
C ARG A 292 -12.06 -5.47 19.50
N TYR A 293 -11.64 -5.19 18.26
CA TYR A 293 -12.51 -5.19 17.09
C TYR A 293 -12.33 -6.43 16.22
N GLY A 294 -11.12 -6.97 16.08
CA GLY A 294 -10.90 -8.17 15.29
C GLY A 294 -9.54 -8.27 14.63
N TYR A 295 -9.43 -9.19 13.67
CA TYR A 295 -8.17 -9.47 12.99
C TYR A 295 -7.96 -8.59 11.76
N PHE A 296 -8.97 -8.49 10.89
CA PHE A 296 -8.92 -7.71 9.66
C PHE A 296 -10.10 -6.75 9.57
N VAL A 297 -9.98 -5.69 10.33
CA VAL A 297 -11.03 -4.69 10.53
C VAL A 297 -10.95 -3.60 9.49
N LEU A 298 -12.02 -3.43 8.72
CA LEU A 298 -12.16 -2.39 7.71
C LEU A 298 -13.03 -1.26 8.25
N PRO A 299 -12.56 0.00 8.24
CA PRO A 299 -13.43 1.16 8.44
C PRO A 299 -14.47 1.28 7.31
N PHE A 300 -15.69 1.63 7.66
CA PHE A 300 -16.76 1.92 6.70
C PHE A 300 -16.94 3.43 6.56
N LEU A 301 -16.66 3.93 5.36
CA LEU A 301 -16.87 5.32 4.96
C LEU A 301 -18.27 5.45 4.36
N LEU A 302 -19.08 6.35 4.94
CA LEU A 302 -20.39 6.72 4.42
C LEU A 302 -20.50 8.25 4.37
N GLY A 303 -20.74 8.79 3.18
CA GLY A 303 -20.60 10.21 2.95
C GLY A 303 -19.15 10.66 3.17
N ASP A 304 -18.95 11.58 4.09
CA ASP A 304 -17.64 12.12 4.49
C ASP A 304 -17.18 11.62 5.89
N SER A 305 -17.82 10.58 6.43
CA SER A 305 -17.60 10.14 7.82
C SER A 305 -17.27 8.65 7.89
N LEU A 306 -16.34 8.27 8.77
CA LEU A 306 -16.08 6.86 9.11
C LEU A 306 -17.06 6.43 10.21
N VAL A 307 -18.10 5.71 9.83
CA VAL A 307 -19.29 5.48 10.69
C VAL A 307 -19.32 4.11 11.35
N ALA A 308 -18.48 3.16 10.89
CA ALA A 308 -18.44 1.82 11.47
C ALA A 308 -17.08 1.13 11.25
N ARG A 309 -16.91 -0.01 11.95
CA ARG A 309 -15.78 -0.96 11.82
C ARG A 309 -16.31 -2.35 11.60
N VAL A 310 -15.75 -3.08 10.65
CA VAL A 310 -16.24 -4.42 10.30
C VAL A 310 -15.06 -5.39 10.19
N ASP A 311 -15.05 -6.42 11.02
CA ASP A 311 -14.06 -7.51 10.92
C ASP A 311 -14.55 -8.55 9.93
N LEU A 312 -13.85 -8.70 8.83
CA LEU A 312 -14.28 -9.51 7.69
C LEU A 312 -13.33 -10.66 7.39
N LYS A 313 -13.90 -11.75 6.88
CA LYS A 313 -13.13 -12.89 6.34
C LYS A 313 -13.88 -13.53 5.17
N ALA A 314 -13.15 -13.83 4.09
CA ALA A 314 -13.68 -14.67 3.02
C ALA A 314 -13.44 -16.14 3.35
N ASP A 315 -14.50 -16.90 3.57
CA ASP A 315 -14.44 -18.36 3.61
C ASP A 315 -14.69 -18.91 2.20
N ARG A 316 -13.59 -19.26 1.54
CA ARG A 316 -13.65 -19.75 0.16
C ARG A 316 -14.13 -21.20 0.07
N ALA A 317 -14.06 -21.97 1.17
CA ALA A 317 -14.54 -23.36 1.18
C ALA A 317 -16.07 -23.41 1.14
N THR A 318 -16.71 -22.52 1.89
CA THR A 318 -18.17 -22.37 1.93
C THR A 318 -18.70 -21.29 0.98
N ARG A 319 -17.81 -20.55 0.29
CA ARG A 319 -18.13 -19.40 -0.55
C ARG A 319 -18.93 -18.32 0.20
N THR A 320 -18.56 -18.06 1.45
CA THR A 320 -19.26 -17.15 2.35
C THR A 320 -18.39 -15.97 2.75
N LEU A 321 -18.94 -14.75 2.70
CA LEU A 321 -18.36 -13.58 3.34
C LEU A 321 -18.78 -13.56 4.82
N LEU A 322 -17.82 -13.81 5.69
CA LEU A 322 -18.06 -13.79 7.14
C LEU A 322 -17.83 -12.38 7.68
N VAL A 323 -18.85 -11.80 8.29
CA VAL A 323 -18.77 -10.61 9.14
C VAL A 323 -18.57 -11.10 10.57
N LEU A 324 -17.30 -11.14 11.01
CA LEU A 324 -16.90 -11.65 12.33
C LEU A 324 -17.21 -10.68 13.47
N GLY A 325 -17.50 -9.41 13.14
CA GLY A 325 -17.95 -8.39 14.06
C GLY A 325 -18.26 -7.09 13.32
N ALA A 326 -19.27 -6.37 13.80
CA ALA A 326 -19.68 -5.06 13.28
C ALA A 326 -19.93 -4.08 14.44
N PHE A 327 -19.27 -2.93 14.41
CA PHE A 327 -19.25 -1.95 15.47
C PHE A 327 -19.56 -0.57 14.91
N GLY A 328 -20.56 0.11 15.50
CA GLY A 328 -20.91 1.47 15.15
C GLY A 328 -19.97 2.49 15.77
N GLU A 329 -19.77 3.63 15.08
CA GLU A 329 -19.14 4.82 15.67
C GLU A 329 -20.21 5.78 16.19
N PRO A 330 -19.88 6.73 17.08
CA PRO A 330 -20.88 7.63 17.69
C PRO A 330 -21.76 8.39 16.70
N ALA A 331 -21.24 8.69 15.50
CA ALA A 331 -21.97 9.41 14.44
C ALA A 331 -22.69 8.49 13.45
N LEU A 332 -23.01 7.25 13.83
CA LEU A 332 -23.65 6.26 12.96
C LEU A 332 -25.04 6.73 12.51
N PRO A 333 -25.28 7.00 11.21
CA PRO A 333 -26.61 7.37 10.75
C PRO A 333 -27.54 6.14 10.69
N GLY A 334 -28.84 6.35 10.80
CA GLY A 334 -29.84 5.28 10.78
C GLY A 334 -29.86 4.44 9.49
N SER A 335 -29.38 5.02 8.38
CA SER A 335 -29.23 4.32 7.10
C SER A 335 -28.00 3.41 7.03
N ALA A 336 -27.03 3.55 7.93
CA ALA A 336 -25.75 2.87 7.85
C ALA A 336 -25.83 1.34 7.77
N PRO A 337 -26.74 0.63 8.50
CA PRO A 337 -26.84 -0.83 8.34
C PRO A 337 -27.22 -1.25 6.92
N ALA A 338 -28.17 -0.56 6.30
CA ALA A 338 -28.61 -0.85 4.93
C ALA A 338 -27.52 -0.55 3.88
N GLU A 339 -26.85 0.59 4.03
CA GLU A 339 -25.72 0.98 3.15
C GLU A 339 -24.53 0.03 3.31
N LEU A 340 -24.22 -0.38 4.55
CA LEU A 340 -23.17 -1.38 4.79
C LEU A 340 -23.54 -2.76 4.20
N ALA A 341 -24.80 -3.19 4.34
CA ALA A 341 -25.27 -4.43 3.74
C ALA A 341 -25.14 -4.39 2.20
N ALA A 342 -25.45 -3.25 1.57
CA ALA A 342 -25.26 -3.06 0.15
C ALA A 342 -23.78 -3.13 -0.26
N GLU A 343 -22.87 -2.49 0.48
CA GLU A 343 -21.43 -2.55 0.24
C GLU A 343 -20.87 -3.97 0.42
N LEU A 344 -21.36 -4.72 1.42
CA LEU A 344 -20.99 -6.12 1.65
C LEU A 344 -21.46 -7.04 0.50
N ARG A 345 -22.64 -6.78 -0.09
CA ARG A 345 -23.11 -7.52 -1.27
C ARG A 345 -22.24 -7.26 -2.50
N ASP A 346 -21.87 -6.01 -2.73
CA ASP A 346 -20.94 -5.63 -3.81
C ASP A 346 -19.57 -6.32 -3.61
N LEU A 347 -19.07 -6.32 -2.37
CA LEU A 347 -17.82 -6.98 -1.99
C LEU A 347 -17.91 -8.50 -2.17
N ALA A 348 -18.98 -9.16 -1.69
CA ALA A 348 -19.19 -10.60 -1.83
C ALA A 348 -19.25 -11.02 -3.31
N THR A 349 -20.01 -10.27 -4.12
CA THR A 349 -20.09 -10.48 -5.57
C THR A 349 -18.71 -10.37 -6.23
N TRP A 350 -17.94 -9.34 -5.88
CA TRP A 350 -16.60 -9.13 -6.42
C TRP A 350 -15.61 -10.23 -6.03
N LEU A 351 -15.78 -10.80 -4.81
CA LEU A 351 -14.97 -11.90 -4.29
C LEU A 351 -15.46 -13.28 -4.75
N GLU A 352 -16.52 -13.33 -5.57
CA GLU A 352 -17.18 -14.57 -6.04
C GLU A 352 -17.70 -15.44 -4.88
N LEU A 353 -18.27 -14.80 -3.84
CA LEU A 353 -18.89 -15.44 -2.69
C LEU A 353 -20.42 -15.41 -2.84
N ASP A 354 -21.09 -16.48 -2.41
CA ASP A 354 -22.51 -16.69 -2.66
C ASP A 354 -23.41 -16.19 -1.51
N SER A 355 -22.86 -16.05 -0.31
CA SER A 355 -23.60 -15.69 0.90
C SER A 355 -22.80 -14.74 1.80
N ILE A 356 -23.54 -14.09 2.71
CA ILE A 356 -23.00 -13.25 3.77
C ILE A 356 -23.55 -13.76 5.10
N GLU A 357 -22.68 -14.02 6.05
CA GLU A 357 -23.06 -14.41 7.41
C GLU A 357 -22.57 -13.37 8.40
N VAL A 358 -23.46 -12.90 9.29
CA VAL A 358 -23.14 -11.89 10.32
C VAL A 358 -23.13 -12.54 11.68
N ALA A 359 -21.94 -12.60 12.31
CA ALA A 359 -21.77 -13.09 13.68
C ALA A 359 -22.42 -12.15 14.71
N ASP A 360 -22.74 -12.68 15.88
CA ASP A 360 -23.31 -11.90 16.99
C ASP A 360 -22.22 -11.24 17.82
N ARG A 361 -21.49 -10.29 17.19
CA ARG A 361 -20.40 -9.56 17.85
C ARG A 361 -20.38 -8.10 17.38
N GLY A 362 -20.52 -7.18 18.34
CA GLY A 362 -20.60 -5.75 18.12
C GLY A 362 -22.04 -5.24 18.10
N ASP A 363 -22.17 -3.98 18.46
CA ASP A 363 -23.46 -3.29 18.64
C ASP A 363 -24.24 -3.10 17.33
N LEU A 364 -23.52 -3.07 16.19
CA LEU A 364 -24.14 -2.93 14.87
C LEU A 364 -24.61 -4.28 14.29
N SER A 365 -24.14 -5.42 14.81
CA SER A 365 -24.40 -6.73 14.22
C SER A 365 -25.87 -7.10 14.10
N PRO A 366 -26.77 -6.82 15.07
CA PRO A 366 -28.19 -7.18 14.94
C PRO A 366 -28.88 -6.42 13.78
N ALA A 367 -28.65 -5.10 13.69
CA ALA A 367 -29.23 -4.27 12.64
C ALA A 367 -28.65 -4.62 11.26
N LEU A 368 -27.35 -4.92 11.19
CA LEU A 368 -26.71 -5.35 9.95
C LEU A 368 -27.24 -6.69 9.46
N ARG A 369 -27.46 -7.67 10.36
CA ARG A 369 -28.02 -8.97 10.02
C ARG A 369 -29.40 -8.81 9.39
N SER A 370 -30.30 -8.04 10.02
CA SER A 370 -31.60 -7.74 9.44
C SER A 370 -31.48 -7.13 8.05
N ALA A 371 -30.58 -6.14 7.88
CA ALA A 371 -30.38 -5.49 6.57
C ALA A 371 -29.75 -6.41 5.50
N VAL A 372 -28.97 -7.44 5.89
CA VAL A 372 -28.43 -8.46 4.98
C VAL A 372 -29.52 -9.44 4.56
N ASP A 373 -30.41 -9.82 5.49
CA ASP A 373 -31.51 -10.77 5.24
C ASP A 373 -32.65 -10.15 4.43
N ASP A 374 -32.89 -8.84 4.57
CA ASP A 374 -33.82 -8.06 3.76
C ASP A 374 -33.24 -7.89 2.33
N ARG A 375 -33.51 -8.91 1.47
CA ARG A 375 -33.19 -8.80 0.03
C ARG A 375 -34.20 -7.89 -0.63
N PRO A 376 -33.75 -6.90 -1.46
CA PRO A 376 -34.68 -6.12 -2.29
C PRO A 376 -35.35 -6.98 -3.37
#